data_953646c3870453b5d8b2ec84b198261e
#
_entry.id   953646c3870453b5d8b2ec84b198261e
#
_cell.length_a   1.000
_cell.length_b   1.000
_cell.length_c   1.000
_cell.angle_alpha   90.00
_cell.angle_beta   90.00
_cell.angle_gamma   90.00
#
_symmetry.space_group_name_H-M   'P 1'
#
loop_
_entity.id
_entity.type
_entity.pdbx_description
1 polymer ?
#
loop_
_entity_poly.entity_id
_entity_poly.type
_entity_poly.pdbx_seq_one_letter_code
_entity_poly.pdbx_strand_id
1 'polypeptide(L)'
;MNIHEHQAKQILKKYGAVVPEGVFALSVEELLEKAKSLKTNKFVLKAQIHAGGRGKAGGVKILDTFEELEKSAKELFGKKLITHQTGPEGREVKRLYVEESSNIDKEFYLSCLVDRASSKIAFISSDQGGMDIEEVALKSPEKIITTKIDLKNEISDDECNKIIEIFKLDGNSKDEAISLIRSIYKMFVSTDANMVEINPLILTKEKKVVCLDAKVNFDDNALFRHPEIVDLRDLNEEDPAEIEASKHDLAYIKLEGSIGCMVNGAGLAMATMDIIKLYGSEPANFLDVGGGASKEKVSAAFKIILSDKNVKGILINIFGGIMRCDVLAQGVVDAAKEININVPLVVRLAGTNFKEGKKILDNSGLKLISAENLDDAAKKIVEAIK
;
A
#
# COMPACT_ATOMS: atom_id res chain seq x y z
N MET A 1 5.56 2.82 -1.32
CA MET A 1 4.80 3.49 -2.42
C MET A 1 4.39 2.46 -3.44
N ASN A 2 3.10 2.42 -3.81
CA ASN A 2 2.60 1.58 -4.90
C ASN A 2 2.67 2.33 -6.24
N ILE A 3 2.76 1.57 -7.35
CA ILE A 3 2.68 2.10 -8.70
C ILE A 3 1.66 1.29 -9.54
N HIS A 4 1.22 1.85 -10.66
CA HIS A 4 0.31 1.15 -11.57
C HIS A 4 0.99 0.00 -12.33
N GLU A 5 0.21 -0.97 -12.79
CA GLU A 5 0.70 -2.13 -13.54
C GLU A 5 1.54 -1.74 -14.77
N HIS A 6 1.08 -0.76 -15.57
CA HIS A 6 1.83 -0.33 -16.74
C HIS A 6 3.21 0.26 -16.39
N GLN A 7 3.32 0.96 -15.25
CA GLN A 7 4.58 1.49 -14.73
C GLN A 7 5.48 0.36 -14.22
N ALA A 8 4.90 -0.61 -13.49
CA ALA A 8 5.62 -1.80 -13.03
C ALA A 8 6.22 -2.59 -14.20
N LYS A 9 5.44 -2.79 -15.27
CA LYS A 9 5.90 -3.44 -16.51
C LYS A 9 7.02 -2.66 -17.21
N GLN A 10 6.93 -1.33 -17.25
CA GLN A 10 8.01 -0.50 -17.81
C GLN A 10 9.32 -0.66 -17.06
N ILE A 11 9.26 -0.68 -15.71
CA ILE A 11 10.46 -0.91 -14.90
C ILE A 11 10.98 -2.34 -15.12
N LEU A 12 10.14 -3.36 -15.07
CA LEU A 12 10.53 -4.74 -15.34
C LEU A 12 11.20 -4.89 -16.71
N LYS A 13 10.63 -4.28 -17.77
CA LYS A 13 11.18 -4.26 -19.13
C LYS A 13 12.57 -3.61 -19.17
N LYS A 14 12.77 -2.49 -18.44
CA LYS A 14 14.07 -1.80 -18.34
C LYS A 14 15.16 -2.70 -17.76
N TYR A 15 14.79 -3.63 -16.88
CA TYR A 15 15.71 -4.60 -16.28
C TYR A 15 15.82 -5.91 -17.06
N GLY A 16 15.12 -6.07 -18.18
CA GLY A 16 15.25 -7.20 -19.09
C GLY A 16 14.13 -8.25 -19.02
N ALA A 17 13.08 -8.02 -18.23
CA ALA A 17 11.91 -8.89 -18.23
C ALA A 17 11.10 -8.71 -19.52
N VAL A 18 10.53 -9.80 -20.02
CA VAL A 18 9.62 -9.78 -21.16
C VAL A 18 8.21 -9.47 -20.67
N VAL A 19 7.59 -8.45 -21.26
CA VAL A 19 6.21 -8.04 -20.99
C VAL A 19 5.48 -7.86 -22.33
N PRO A 20 4.14 -7.98 -22.39
CA PRO A 20 3.39 -7.65 -23.58
C PRO A 20 3.59 -6.18 -23.98
N GLU A 21 3.62 -5.89 -25.28
CA GLU A 21 3.60 -4.50 -25.74
C GLU A 21 2.24 -3.88 -25.40
N GLY A 22 2.27 -2.68 -24.86
CA GLY A 22 1.07 -2.01 -24.41
C GLY A 22 1.25 -0.50 -24.25
N VAL A 23 0.12 0.20 -24.22
CA VAL A 23 0.05 1.65 -24.07
C VAL A 23 -0.94 2.04 -22.97
N PHE A 24 -0.64 3.08 -22.23
CA PHE A 24 -1.54 3.64 -21.22
C PHE A 24 -2.05 5.01 -21.65
N ALA A 25 -3.21 5.41 -21.10
CA ALA A 25 -3.82 6.70 -21.37
C ALA A 25 -4.64 7.21 -20.18
N LEU A 26 -4.82 8.52 -20.13
CA LEU A 26 -5.63 9.24 -19.15
C LEU A 26 -6.99 9.66 -19.70
N SER A 27 -7.28 9.32 -20.96
CA SER A 27 -8.61 9.46 -21.59
C SER A 27 -8.84 8.33 -22.60
N VAL A 28 -10.09 8.19 -23.01
CA VAL A 28 -10.46 7.17 -24.03
C VAL A 28 -9.88 7.55 -25.39
N GLU A 29 -9.93 8.82 -25.77
CA GLU A 29 -9.43 9.34 -27.05
C GLU A 29 -7.92 9.10 -27.17
N GLU A 30 -7.18 9.41 -26.12
CA GLU A 30 -5.73 9.16 -26.04
C GLU A 30 -5.42 7.67 -26.17
N LEU A 31 -6.21 6.80 -25.48
CA LEU A 31 -6.03 5.36 -25.54
C LEU A 31 -6.18 4.84 -26.97
N LEU A 32 -7.27 5.23 -27.65
CA LEU A 32 -7.58 4.77 -29.00
C LEU A 32 -6.52 5.23 -30.00
N GLU A 33 -6.01 6.45 -29.84
CA GLU A 33 -4.93 6.94 -30.70
C GLU A 33 -3.64 6.15 -30.51
N LYS A 34 -3.23 5.94 -29.27
CA LYS A 34 -2.03 5.17 -28.93
C LYS A 34 -2.17 3.68 -29.32
N ALA A 35 -3.35 3.09 -29.15
CA ALA A 35 -3.60 1.68 -29.45
C ALA A 35 -3.38 1.33 -30.93
N LYS A 36 -3.48 2.30 -31.85
CA LYS A 36 -3.16 2.10 -33.27
C LYS A 36 -1.70 1.68 -33.52
N SER A 37 -0.81 1.94 -32.58
CA SER A 37 0.60 1.52 -32.68
C SER A 37 0.84 0.06 -32.35
N LEU A 38 -0.12 -0.61 -31.68
CA LEU A 38 -0.02 -2.02 -31.33
C LEU A 38 -0.22 -2.89 -32.58
N LYS A 39 0.67 -3.87 -32.75
CA LYS A 39 0.68 -4.77 -33.94
C LYS A 39 -0.17 -6.03 -33.68
N THR A 40 -1.39 -5.84 -33.20
CA THR A 40 -2.30 -6.94 -32.86
C THR A 40 -3.73 -6.63 -33.28
N ASN A 41 -4.52 -7.68 -33.49
CA ASN A 41 -5.97 -7.57 -33.63
C ASN A 41 -6.71 -8.01 -32.36
N LYS A 42 -5.96 -8.53 -31.35
CA LYS A 42 -6.52 -8.95 -30.06
C LYS A 42 -5.93 -8.12 -28.94
N PHE A 43 -6.78 -7.43 -28.25
CA PHE A 43 -6.42 -6.48 -27.21
C PHE A 43 -6.81 -6.99 -25.82
N VAL A 44 -6.02 -6.64 -24.82
CA VAL A 44 -6.41 -6.79 -23.41
C VAL A 44 -6.49 -5.40 -22.80
N LEU A 45 -7.71 -4.95 -22.52
CA LEU A 45 -7.96 -3.67 -21.85
C LEU A 45 -8.00 -3.85 -20.35
N LYS A 46 -7.24 -3.05 -19.61
CA LYS A 46 -7.09 -3.16 -18.17
C LYS A 46 -7.29 -1.81 -17.48
N ALA A 47 -8.20 -1.76 -16.50
CA ALA A 47 -8.30 -0.63 -15.58
C ALA A 47 -7.03 -0.52 -14.74
N GLN A 48 -6.54 0.69 -14.55
CA GLN A 48 -5.37 0.96 -13.72
C GLN A 48 -5.82 1.57 -12.39
N ILE A 49 -5.94 0.74 -11.37
CA ILE A 49 -6.18 1.10 -9.98
C ILE A 49 -5.20 0.33 -9.09
N HIS A 50 -4.86 0.87 -7.92
CA HIS A 50 -3.96 0.22 -6.95
C HIS A 50 -4.69 -0.87 -6.15
N ALA A 51 -5.38 -1.79 -6.84
CA ALA A 51 -6.07 -2.91 -6.22
C ALA A 51 -5.98 -4.19 -7.06
N GLY A 52 -5.84 -5.31 -6.37
CA GLY A 52 -5.96 -6.65 -6.96
C GLY A 52 -7.41 -7.06 -7.24
N GLY A 53 -7.58 -8.20 -7.94
CA GLY A 53 -8.91 -8.74 -8.24
C GLY A 53 -9.66 -7.98 -9.34
N ARG A 54 -9.00 -7.12 -10.10
CA ARG A 54 -9.57 -6.33 -11.20
C ARG A 54 -10.30 -7.19 -12.23
N GLY A 55 -9.73 -8.37 -12.58
CA GLY A 55 -10.35 -9.31 -13.51
C GLY A 55 -11.74 -9.75 -13.07
N LYS A 56 -11.88 -10.18 -11.81
CA LYS A 56 -13.18 -10.61 -11.22
C LYS A 56 -14.19 -9.46 -11.14
N ALA A 57 -13.70 -8.22 -11.00
CA ALA A 57 -14.54 -7.01 -10.96
C ALA A 57 -14.89 -6.45 -12.35
N GLY A 58 -14.49 -7.12 -13.43
CA GLY A 58 -14.72 -6.67 -14.81
C GLY A 58 -13.82 -5.50 -15.26
N GLY A 59 -12.71 -5.29 -14.56
CA GLY A 59 -11.67 -4.30 -14.89
C GLY A 59 -10.64 -4.79 -15.91
N VAL A 60 -10.74 -6.05 -16.37
CA VAL A 60 -9.91 -6.62 -17.44
C VAL A 60 -10.82 -7.24 -18.48
N LYS A 61 -10.63 -6.85 -19.74
CA LYS A 61 -11.44 -7.35 -20.87
C LYS A 61 -10.52 -7.78 -22.02
N ILE A 62 -10.78 -8.97 -22.58
CA ILE A 62 -10.14 -9.47 -23.80
C ILE A 62 -11.06 -9.11 -24.97
N LEU A 63 -10.53 -8.52 -26.02
CA LEU A 63 -11.27 -7.91 -27.11
C LEU A 63 -10.66 -8.32 -28.44
N ASP A 64 -11.50 -8.72 -29.38
CA ASP A 64 -11.07 -9.27 -30.67
C ASP A 64 -11.05 -8.20 -31.79
N THR A 65 -11.60 -7.01 -31.53
CA THR A 65 -11.64 -5.92 -32.51
C THR A 65 -11.35 -4.55 -31.88
N PHE A 66 -11.00 -3.58 -32.74
CA PHE A 66 -10.78 -2.20 -32.30
C PHE A 66 -12.09 -1.51 -31.87
N GLU A 67 -13.21 -1.86 -32.50
CA GLU A 67 -14.55 -1.36 -32.16
C GLU A 67 -14.96 -1.83 -30.76
N GLU A 68 -14.66 -3.08 -30.42
CA GLU A 68 -14.88 -3.61 -29.06
C GLU A 68 -13.99 -2.90 -28.04
N LEU A 69 -12.74 -2.57 -28.42
CA LEU A 69 -11.83 -1.79 -27.58
C LEU A 69 -12.42 -0.41 -27.28
N GLU A 70 -12.88 0.32 -28.30
CA GLU A 70 -13.49 1.64 -28.15
C GLU A 70 -14.70 1.58 -27.22
N LYS A 71 -15.64 0.67 -27.49
CA LYS A 71 -16.83 0.48 -26.65
C LYS A 71 -16.47 0.17 -25.21
N SER A 72 -15.58 -0.80 -25.00
CA SER A 72 -15.18 -1.23 -23.65
C SER A 72 -14.40 -0.18 -22.89
N ALA A 73 -13.58 0.64 -23.57
CA ALA A 73 -12.87 1.75 -22.96
C ALA A 73 -13.83 2.83 -22.45
N LYS A 74 -14.86 3.19 -23.25
CA LYS A 74 -15.92 4.13 -22.84
C LYS A 74 -16.73 3.63 -21.66
N GLU A 75 -17.00 2.32 -21.58
CA GLU A 75 -17.72 1.70 -20.45
C GLU A 75 -16.89 1.63 -19.17
N LEU A 76 -15.57 1.49 -19.30
CA LEU A 76 -14.67 1.24 -18.16
C LEU A 76 -14.12 2.53 -17.56
N PHE A 77 -13.84 3.55 -18.39
CA PHE A 77 -13.31 4.83 -17.94
C PHE A 77 -14.35 5.58 -17.09
N GLY A 78 -13.95 6.09 -15.93
CA GLY A 78 -14.84 6.74 -14.96
C GLY A 78 -15.70 5.77 -14.13
N LYS A 79 -15.71 4.47 -14.45
CA LYS A 79 -16.46 3.48 -13.67
C LYS A 79 -15.80 3.24 -12.32
N LYS A 80 -16.59 3.10 -11.26
CA LYS A 80 -16.10 2.60 -9.97
C LYS A 80 -15.97 1.08 -9.99
N LEU A 81 -14.78 0.57 -9.76
CA LEU A 81 -14.52 -0.85 -9.59
C LEU A 81 -14.51 -1.21 -8.12
N ILE A 82 -15.31 -2.21 -7.77
CA ILE A 82 -15.39 -2.78 -6.42
C ILE A 82 -14.66 -4.13 -6.44
N THR A 83 -13.58 -4.23 -5.68
CA THR A 83 -12.81 -5.46 -5.47
C THR A 83 -12.74 -5.75 -3.97
N HIS A 84 -12.26 -6.92 -3.59
CA HIS A 84 -12.02 -7.22 -2.17
C HIS A 84 -11.01 -6.28 -1.48
N GLN A 85 -10.16 -5.57 -2.26
CA GLN A 85 -9.15 -4.64 -1.75
C GLN A 85 -9.61 -3.18 -1.75
N THR A 86 -10.62 -2.80 -2.57
CA THR A 86 -11.10 -1.40 -2.63
C THR A 86 -12.19 -1.09 -1.60
N GLY A 87 -12.72 -2.11 -0.93
CA GLY A 87 -13.90 -1.95 -0.09
C GLY A 87 -15.18 -1.61 -0.90
N PRO A 88 -16.32 -1.40 -0.21
CA PRO A 88 -17.61 -1.16 -0.84
C PRO A 88 -17.70 0.15 -1.62
N GLU A 89 -16.88 1.15 -1.27
CA GLU A 89 -16.84 2.45 -1.96
C GLU A 89 -16.27 2.33 -3.38
N GLY A 90 -15.44 1.30 -3.65
CA GLY A 90 -14.77 1.09 -4.91
C GLY A 90 -13.72 2.17 -5.24
N ARG A 91 -13.02 1.99 -6.36
CA ARG A 91 -12.09 2.99 -6.92
C ARG A 91 -12.52 3.37 -8.32
N GLU A 92 -12.51 4.67 -8.62
CA GLU A 92 -12.83 5.20 -9.94
C GLU A 92 -11.67 4.94 -10.91
N VAL A 93 -11.98 4.41 -12.09
CA VAL A 93 -11.01 4.16 -13.16
C VAL A 93 -10.69 5.46 -13.88
N LYS A 94 -9.57 6.08 -13.54
CA LYS A 94 -9.07 7.34 -14.15
C LYS A 94 -7.95 7.11 -15.16
N ARG A 95 -7.53 5.86 -15.33
CA ARG A 95 -6.42 5.46 -16.20
C ARG A 95 -6.70 4.10 -16.81
N LEU A 96 -6.47 3.97 -18.11
CA LEU A 96 -6.60 2.73 -18.86
C LEU A 96 -5.25 2.28 -19.39
N TYR A 97 -5.08 0.97 -19.48
CA TYR A 97 -3.95 0.33 -20.13
C TYR A 97 -4.47 -0.70 -21.11
N VAL A 98 -3.96 -0.69 -22.34
CA VAL A 98 -4.26 -1.71 -23.33
C VAL A 98 -2.97 -2.35 -23.82
N GLU A 99 -2.97 -3.65 -23.96
CA GLU A 99 -1.83 -4.44 -24.40
C GLU A 99 -2.23 -5.51 -25.41
N GLU A 100 -1.23 -6.06 -26.09
CA GLU A 100 -1.40 -7.20 -26.98
C GLU A 100 -1.78 -8.45 -26.18
N SER A 101 -2.72 -9.23 -26.70
CA SER A 101 -3.11 -10.51 -26.10
C SER A 101 -2.01 -11.55 -26.29
N SER A 102 -1.72 -12.32 -25.23
CA SER A 102 -0.73 -13.41 -25.26
C SER A 102 -1.39 -14.77 -25.43
N ASN A 103 -0.75 -15.68 -26.18
CA ASN A 103 -1.21 -17.06 -26.35
C ASN A 103 -0.74 -17.92 -25.15
N ILE A 104 -1.54 -18.00 -24.10
CA ILE A 104 -1.17 -18.66 -22.85
C ILE A 104 -1.19 -20.19 -23.02
N ASP A 105 -0.10 -20.85 -22.59
CA ASP A 105 0.02 -22.30 -22.43
C ASP A 105 -0.10 -22.68 -20.94
N LYS A 106 0.65 -21.99 -20.06
CA LYS A 106 0.62 -22.19 -18.60
C LYS A 106 0.68 -20.85 -17.87
N GLU A 107 0.08 -20.82 -16.67
CA GLU A 107 0.12 -19.68 -15.75
C GLU A 107 0.83 -20.08 -14.47
N PHE A 108 1.69 -19.20 -13.98
CA PHE A 108 2.49 -19.35 -12.76
C PHE A 108 2.32 -18.12 -11.88
N TYR A 109 2.61 -18.29 -10.61
CA TYR A 109 2.80 -17.20 -9.66
C TYR A 109 4.28 -17.02 -9.34
N LEU A 110 4.72 -15.78 -9.29
CA LEU A 110 6.08 -15.43 -8.86
C LEU A 110 6.05 -14.13 -8.08
N SER A 111 6.63 -14.12 -6.89
CA SER A 111 6.87 -12.88 -6.16
C SER A 111 8.26 -12.83 -5.56
N CYS A 112 8.74 -11.61 -5.33
CA CYS A 112 9.98 -11.30 -4.63
C CYS A 112 9.68 -10.26 -3.56
N LEU A 113 10.04 -10.52 -2.30
CA LEU A 113 9.72 -9.66 -1.17
C LEU A 113 10.81 -9.70 -0.08
N VAL A 114 10.76 -8.73 0.84
CA VAL A 114 11.60 -8.73 2.04
C VAL A 114 10.98 -9.63 3.11
N ASP A 115 11.65 -10.73 3.44
CA ASP A 115 11.30 -11.56 4.59
C ASP A 115 11.93 -10.98 5.87
N ARG A 116 11.14 -10.21 6.61
CA ARG A 116 11.58 -9.53 7.83
C ARG A 116 11.99 -10.50 8.94
N ALA A 117 11.36 -11.67 9.01
CA ALA A 117 11.63 -12.66 10.07
C ALA A 117 13.04 -13.24 9.95
N SER A 118 13.53 -13.46 8.72
CA SER A 118 14.89 -13.99 8.47
C SER A 118 15.88 -12.92 8.01
N SER A 119 15.45 -11.67 7.79
CA SER A 119 16.25 -10.58 7.21
C SER A 119 16.84 -10.94 5.85
N LYS A 120 16.05 -11.63 5.01
CA LYS A 120 16.44 -12.12 3.67
C LYS A 120 15.48 -11.63 2.61
N ILE A 121 15.90 -11.72 1.36
CA ILE A 121 15.01 -11.61 0.21
C ILE A 121 14.38 -12.99 -0.02
N ALA A 122 13.06 -13.04 -0.13
CA ALA A 122 12.34 -14.28 -0.41
C ALA A 122 11.69 -14.22 -1.79
N PHE A 123 11.90 -15.26 -2.58
CA PHE A 123 11.10 -15.56 -3.75
C PHE A 123 10.03 -16.59 -3.39
N ILE A 124 8.80 -16.32 -3.79
CA ILE A 124 7.68 -17.26 -3.67
C ILE A 124 7.24 -17.62 -5.09
N SER A 125 7.19 -18.90 -5.40
CA SER A 125 6.80 -19.42 -6.70
C SER A 125 5.75 -20.52 -6.57
N SER A 126 4.81 -20.55 -7.54
CA SER A 126 3.77 -21.58 -7.61
C SER A 126 3.40 -21.91 -9.05
N ASP A 127 3.00 -23.16 -9.31
CA ASP A 127 2.41 -23.59 -10.58
C ASP A 127 0.91 -23.22 -10.69
N GLN A 128 0.38 -22.44 -9.73
CA GLN A 128 -0.98 -21.95 -9.69
C GLN A 128 -1.01 -20.42 -9.91
N GLY A 129 -0.90 -19.99 -11.17
CA GLY A 129 -0.99 -18.58 -11.56
C GLY A 129 -2.42 -18.12 -11.81
N GLY A 130 -2.62 -16.79 -11.82
CA GLY A 130 -3.94 -16.17 -12.05
C GLY A 130 -4.94 -16.36 -10.90
N MET A 131 -4.50 -16.94 -9.80
CA MET A 131 -5.30 -17.22 -8.61
C MET A 131 -4.85 -16.37 -7.42
N ASP A 132 -5.69 -16.35 -6.38
CA ASP A 132 -5.34 -15.78 -5.08
C ASP A 132 -4.34 -16.70 -4.38
N ILE A 133 -3.11 -16.23 -4.18
CA ILE A 133 -2.00 -17.05 -3.65
C ILE A 133 -2.23 -17.42 -2.19
N GLU A 134 -2.93 -16.60 -1.41
CA GLU A 134 -3.28 -16.88 -0.02
C GLU A 134 -4.26 -18.06 0.04
N GLU A 135 -5.19 -18.15 -0.91
CA GLU A 135 -6.09 -19.30 -1.03
C GLU A 135 -5.33 -20.57 -1.42
N VAL A 136 -4.35 -20.48 -2.31
CA VAL A 136 -3.47 -21.60 -2.67
C VAL A 136 -2.66 -22.04 -1.45
N ALA A 137 -2.11 -21.11 -0.68
CA ALA A 137 -1.33 -21.40 0.54
C ALA A 137 -2.14 -22.14 1.60
N LEU A 138 -3.42 -21.81 1.72
CA LEU A 138 -4.34 -22.48 2.68
C LEU A 138 -4.77 -23.86 2.21
N LYS A 139 -5.06 -24.05 0.92
CA LYS A 139 -5.64 -25.29 0.38
C LYS A 139 -4.60 -26.29 -0.10
N SER A 140 -3.47 -25.83 -0.60
CA SER A 140 -2.46 -26.64 -1.28
C SER A 140 -1.04 -26.09 -1.03
N PRO A 141 -0.55 -26.03 0.23
CA PRO A 141 0.74 -25.43 0.57
C PRO A 141 1.92 -26.09 -0.16
N GLU A 142 1.79 -27.36 -0.56
CA GLU A 142 2.79 -28.10 -1.37
C GLU A 142 2.97 -27.53 -2.78
N LYS A 143 2.04 -26.68 -3.23
CA LYS A 143 2.09 -25.97 -4.52
C LYS A 143 2.90 -24.66 -4.44
N ILE A 144 3.48 -24.36 -3.31
CA ILE A 144 4.23 -23.13 -3.09
C ILE A 144 5.65 -23.46 -2.67
N ILE A 145 6.64 -22.90 -3.39
CA ILE A 145 8.05 -22.94 -3.01
C ILE A 145 8.45 -21.54 -2.54
N THR A 146 9.07 -21.49 -1.35
CA THR A 146 9.70 -20.27 -0.83
C THR A 146 11.20 -20.45 -0.78
N THR A 147 11.93 -19.66 -1.57
CA THR A 147 13.39 -19.64 -1.62
C THR A 147 13.91 -18.35 -0.99
N LYS A 148 14.65 -18.47 0.11
CA LYS A 148 15.23 -17.33 0.83
C LYS A 148 16.69 -17.13 0.43
N ILE A 149 17.04 -15.88 0.12
CA ILE A 149 18.34 -15.50 -0.44
C ILE A 149 18.95 -14.42 0.45
N ASP A 150 20.21 -14.58 0.81
CA ASP A 150 20.97 -13.53 1.48
C ASP A 150 21.23 -12.37 0.51
N LEU A 151 21.21 -11.13 1.03
CA LEU A 151 21.51 -9.95 0.21
C LEU A 151 22.94 -10.04 -0.32
N LYS A 152 23.09 -10.00 -1.63
CA LYS A 152 24.36 -10.07 -2.35
C LYS A 152 24.28 -9.36 -3.70
N ASN A 153 25.42 -9.21 -4.38
CA ASN A 153 25.44 -8.50 -5.65
C ASN A 153 24.69 -9.24 -6.77
N GLU A 154 24.77 -10.57 -6.79
CA GLU A 154 24.15 -11.41 -7.82
C GLU A 154 23.58 -12.70 -7.22
N ILE A 155 22.44 -13.13 -7.74
CA ILE A 155 21.81 -14.40 -7.42
C ILE A 155 22.50 -15.53 -8.20
N SER A 156 22.78 -16.67 -7.56
CA SER A 156 23.43 -17.83 -8.18
C SER A 156 22.46 -18.63 -9.05
N ASP A 157 23.04 -19.45 -9.95
CA ASP A 157 22.26 -20.36 -10.80
C ASP A 157 21.49 -21.39 -9.98
N ASP A 158 22.07 -21.91 -8.90
CA ASP A 158 21.41 -22.88 -8.00
C ASP A 158 20.18 -22.27 -7.33
N GLU A 159 20.25 -21.00 -6.91
CA GLU A 159 19.10 -20.30 -6.33
C GLU A 159 18.04 -20.02 -7.38
N CYS A 160 18.43 -19.58 -8.58
CA CYS A 160 17.50 -19.41 -9.69
C CYS A 160 16.78 -20.73 -10.03
N ASN A 161 17.52 -21.83 -10.13
CA ASN A 161 16.94 -23.13 -10.40
C ASN A 161 15.95 -23.58 -9.32
N LYS A 162 16.24 -23.36 -8.03
CA LYS A 162 15.32 -23.66 -6.93
C LYS A 162 14.02 -22.86 -7.03
N ILE A 163 14.11 -21.57 -7.38
CA ILE A 163 12.93 -20.70 -7.51
C ILE A 163 12.01 -21.18 -8.62
N ILE A 164 12.57 -21.58 -9.78
CA ILE A 164 11.76 -21.96 -10.94
C ILE A 164 11.43 -23.46 -11.01
N GLU A 165 11.90 -24.28 -10.07
CA GLU A 165 11.74 -25.74 -10.06
C GLU A 165 10.28 -26.17 -10.24
N ILE A 166 9.37 -25.49 -9.53
CA ILE A 166 7.93 -25.80 -9.57
C ILE A 166 7.29 -25.54 -10.94
N PHE A 167 7.88 -24.67 -11.76
CA PHE A 167 7.35 -24.36 -13.10
C PHE A 167 7.57 -25.50 -14.10
N LYS A 168 8.51 -26.41 -13.82
CA LYS A 168 8.84 -27.54 -14.68
C LYS A 168 9.12 -27.14 -16.13
N LEU A 169 9.91 -26.08 -16.28
CA LEU A 169 10.34 -25.55 -17.57
C LEU A 169 11.60 -26.29 -18.06
N ASP A 170 11.74 -26.38 -19.37
CA ASP A 170 12.88 -26.99 -20.04
C ASP A 170 13.43 -26.11 -21.17
N GLY A 171 14.63 -26.47 -21.68
CA GLY A 171 15.27 -25.79 -22.80
C GLY A 171 15.30 -24.26 -22.65
N ASN A 172 15.01 -23.55 -23.73
CA ASN A 172 15.06 -22.09 -23.78
C ASN A 172 14.13 -21.40 -22.75
N SER A 173 12.96 -21.98 -22.47
CA SER A 173 12.03 -21.41 -21.49
C SER A 173 12.60 -21.41 -20.08
N LYS A 174 13.41 -22.42 -19.74
CA LYS A 174 14.13 -22.47 -18.46
C LYS A 174 15.18 -21.36 -18.39
N ASP A 175 15.96 -21.16 -19.45
CA ASP A 175 17.00 -20.13 -19.51
C ASP A 175 16.38 -18.72 -19.44
N GLU A 176 15.25 -18.49 -20.11
CA GLU A 176 14.47 -17.25 -20.02
C GLU A 176 13.97 -17.01 -18.58
N ALA A 177 13.46 -18.04 -17.90
CA ALA A 177 13.01 -17.93 -16.51
C ALA A 177 14.17 -17.61 -15.56
N ILE A 178 15.35 -18.24 -15.72
CA ILE A 178 16.56 -17.92 -14.95
C ILE A 178 16.96 -16.45 -15.17
N SER A 179 16.96 -16.00 -16.43
CA SER A 179 17.26 -14.61 -16.78
C SER A 179 16.26 -13.63 -16.13
N LEU A 180 14.98 -13.99 -16.13
CA LEU A 180 13.91 -13.21 -15.48
C LEU A 180 14.15 -13.10 -13.95
N ILE A 181 14.47 -14.20 -13.26
CA ILE A 181 14.77 -14.18 -11.81
C ILE A 181 15.92 -13.22 -11.52
N ARG A 182 17.00 -13.26 -12.30
CA ARG A 182 18.13 -12.33 -12.15
C ARG A 182 17.71 -10.86 -12.39
N SER A 183 16.87 -10.62 -13.39
CA SER A 183 16.35 -9.29 -13.71
C SER A 183 15.50 -8.75 -12.57
N ILE A 184 14.60 -9.56 -12.00
CA ILE A 184 13.77 -9.20 -10.86
C ILE A 184 14.64 -8.92 -9.63
N TYR A 185 15.59 -9.80 -9.31
CA TYR A 185 16.49 -9.61 -8.17
C TYR A 185 17.28 -8.30 -8.29
N LYS A 186 17.88 -8.04 -9.47
CA LYS A 186 18.62 -6.81 -9.74
C LYS A 186 17.72 -5.58 -9.61
N MET A 187 16.54 -5.61 -10.19
CA MET A 187 15.55 -4.53 -10.07
C MET A 187 15.19 -4.32 -8.59
N PHE A 188 14.81 -5.37 -7.88
CA PHE A 188 14.37 -5.34 -6.49
C PHE A 188 15.40 -4.66 -5.59
N VAL A 189 16.66 -5.05 -5.68
CA VAL A 189 17.74 -4.49 -4.86
C VAL A 189 18.10 -3.06 -5.27
N SER A 190 18.17 -2.78 -6.58
CA SER A 190 18.62 -1.47 -7.07
C SER A 190 17.57 -0.37 -7.01
N THR A 191 16.31 -0.70 -6.80
CA THR A 191 15.20 0.25 -6.69
C THR A 191 14.59 0.32 -5.29
N ASP A 192 15.17 -0.40 -4.32
CA ASP A 192 14.61 -0.55 -2.98
C ASP A 192 13.12 -0.98 -3.00
N ALA A 193 12.80 -1.93 -3.85
CA ALA A 193 11.46 -2.50 -3.86
C ALA A 193 11.22 -3.32 -2.58
N ASN A 194 10.04 -3.24 -2.01
CA ASN A 194 9.58 -4.07 -0.90
C ASN A 194 8.94 -5.36 -1.37
N MET A 195 8.28 -5.28 -2.53
CA MET A 195 7.57 -6.39 -3.13
C MET A 195 7.50 -6.21 -4.65
N VAL A 196 7.73 -7.30 -5.34
CA VAL A 196 7.40 -7.49 -6.75
C VAL A 196 6.54 -8.73 -6.85
N GLU A 197 5.35 -8.63 -7.40
CA GLU A 197 4.43 -9.74 -7.61
C GLU A 197 4.09 -9.81 -9.11
N ILE A 198 4.19 -10.99 -9.68
CA ILE A 198 3.82 -11.29 -11.06
C ILE A 198 2.78 -12.39 -11.02
N ASN A 199 1.53 -12.04 -11.31
CA ASN A 199 0.40 -12.96 -11.20
C ASN A 199 -0.68 -12.67 -12.26
N PRO A 200 -0.64 -13.40 -13.43
CA PRO A 200 0.26 -14.50 -13.68
C PRO A 200 1.59 -14.12 -14.36
N LEU A 201 2.62 -14.89 -14.07
CA LEU A 201 3.73 -15.15 -14.98
C LEU A 201 3.29 -16.25 -15.93
N ILE A 202 3.50 -16.10 -17.23
CA ILE A 202 3.01 -17.10 -18.19
C ILE A 202 4.12 -17.75 -19.00
N LEU A 203 3.87 -18.99 -19.39
CA LEU A 203 4.52 -19.62 -20.54
C LEU A 203 3.57 -19.50 -21.73
N THR A 204 4.03 -18.92 -22.82
CA THR A 204 3.24 -18.84 -24.05
C THR A 204 3.34 -20.14 -24.84
N LYS A 205 2.42 -20.35 -25.83
CA LYS A 205 2.51 -21.50 -26.76
C LYS A 205 3.78 -21.47 -27.59
N GLU A 206 4.35 -20.28 -27.81
CA GLU A 206 5.64 -20.06 -28.47
C GLU A 206 6.84 -20.31 -27.54
N LYS A 207 6.59 -20.84 -26.33
CA LYS A 207 7.60 -21.20 -25.32
C LYS A 207 8.37 -20.01 -24.75
N LYS A 208 7.77 -18.81 -24.73
CA LYS A 208 8.34 -17.61 -24.09
C LYS A 208 7.79 -17.44 -22.67
N VAL A 209 8.65 -16.96 -21.77
CA VAL A 209 8.29 -16.61 -20.40
C VAL A 209 7.97 -15.12 -20.34
N VAL A 210 6.73 -14.75 -19.98
CA VAL A 210 6.21 -13.38 -20.07
C VAL A 210 5.53 -12.96 -18.76
N CYS A 211 5.84 -11.76 -18.26
CA CYS A 211 5.17 -11.14 -17.13
C CYS A 211 3.86 -10.51 -17.59
N LEU A 212 2.73 -11.18 -17.37
CA LEU A 212 1.44 -10.75 -17.89
C LEU A 212 0.72 -9.72 -17.01
N ASP A 213 0.82 -9.86 -15.70
CA ASP A 213 0.38 -8.83 -14.73
C ASP A 213 1.47 -8.65 -13.68
N ALA A 214 1.69 -7.41 -13.27
CA ALA A 214 2.76 -7.08 -12.34
C ALA A 214 2.31 -6.00 -11.35
N LYS A 215 2.65 -6.22 -10.07
CA LYS A 215 2.48 -5.27 -8.99
C LYS A 215 3.85 -5.05 -8.33
N VAL A 216 4.22 -3.79 -8.16
CA VAL A 216 5.48 -3.40 -7.50
C VAL A 216 5.19 -2.38 -6.42
N ASN A 217 5.84 -2.59 -5.28
CA ASN A 217 5.83 -1.65 -4.16
C ASN A 217 7.26 -1.32 -3.77
N PHE A 218 7.53 -0.05 -3.48
CA PHE A 218 8.83 0.47 -3.07
C PHE A 218 8.84 0.87 -1.60
N ASP A 219 10.01 0.84 -0.99
CA ASP A 219 10.22 1.34 0.37
C ASP A 219 10.12 2.87 0.40
N ASP A 220 9.11 3.39 1.11
CA ASP A 220 8.92 4.84 1.25
C ASP A 220 10.12 5.53 1.89
N ASN A 221 10.84 4.84 2.78
CA ASN A 221 12.03 5.37 3.43
C ASN A 221 13.24 5.50 2.49
N ALA A 222 13.21 4.86 1.33
CA ALA A 222 14.27 4.92 0.32
C ALA A 222 13.97 5.88 -0.85
N LEU A 223 12.74 6.38 -0.97
CA LEU A 223 12.30 7.21 -2.10
C LEU A 223 13.14 8.47 -2.30
N PHE A 224 13.75 9.00 -1.24
CA PHE A 224 14.62 10.19 -1.34
C PHE A 224 15.82 10.00 -2.29
N ARG A 225 16.21 8.75 -2.57
CA ARG A 225 17.30 8.42 -3.51
C ARG A 225 16.80 7.89 -4.86
N HIS A 226 15.48 7.86 -5.08
CA HIS A 226 14.82 7.38 -6.30
C HIS A 226 13.82 8.41 -6.84
N PRO A 227 14.26 9.61 -7.26
CA PRO A 227 13.34 10.64 -7.76
C PRO A 227 12.53 10.17 -8.97
N GLU A 228 13.10 9.33 -9.84
CA GLU A 228 12.42 8.76 -10.99
C GLU A 228 11.28 7.80 -10.61
N ILE A 229 11.32 7.21 -9.41
CA ILE A 229 10.23 6.39 -8.87
C ILE A 229 9.19 7.28 -8.22
N VAL A 230 9.60 8.34 -7.52
CA VAL A 230 8.67 9.33 -6.95
C VAL A 230 7.78 9.95 -8.01
N ASP A 231 8.31 10.21 -9.21
CA ASP A 231 7.54 10.75 -10.35
C ASP A 231 6.43 9.81 -10.86
N LEU A 232 6.46 8.53 -10.48
CA LEU A 232 5.43 7.55 -10.81
C LEU A 232 4.24 7.56 -9.86
N ARG A 233 4.33 8.31 -8.76
CA ARG A 233 3.29 8.35 -7.72
C ARG A 233 1.98 8.88 -8.26
N ASP A 234 0.88 8.20 -7.93
CA ASP A 234 -0.47 8.65 -8.26
C ASP A 234 -1.24 8.99 -6.99
N LEU A 235 -1.31 10.27 -6.68
CA LEU A 235 -2.02 10.77 -5.49
C LEU A 235 -3.52 10.49 -5.52
N ASN A 236 -4.13 10.21 -6.68
CA ASN A 236 -5.55 9.85 -6.76
C ASN A 236 -5.84 8.44 -6.22
N GLU A 237 -4.80 7.62 -6.10
CA GLU A 237 -4.90 6.25 -5.57
C GLU A 237 -4.59 6.15 -4.07
N GLU A 238 -4.11 7.23 -3.45
CA GLU A 238 -3.80 7.29 -2.03
C GLU A 238 -4.97 7.83 -1.20
N ASP A 239 -4.95 7.63 0.10
CA ASP A 239 -5.95 8.22 1.00
C ASP A 239 -5.68 9.73 1.15
N PRO A 240 -6.68 10.59 0.96
CA PRO A 240 -6.50 12.05 1.08
C PRO A 240 -5.98 12.50 2.46
N ALA A 241 -6.33 11.78 3.54
CA ALA A 241 -5.84 12.09 4.88
C ALA A 241 -4.36 11.73 5.04
N GLU A 242 -3.89 10.62 4.41
CA GLU A 242 -2.48 10.24 4.39
C GLU A 242 -1.65 11.23 3.57
N ILE A 243 -2.17 11.70 2.43
CA ILE A 243 -1.54 12.75 1.62
C ILE A 243 -1.43 14.04 2.44
N GLU A 244 -2.50 14.46 3.11
CA GLU A 244 -2.48 15.68 3.91
C GLU A 244 -1.49 15.56 5.08
N ALA A 245 -1.45 14.41 5.75
CA ALA A 245 -0.51 14.13 6.83
C ALA A 245 0.96 14.24 6.38
N SER A 246 1.26 13.74 5.19
CA SER A 246 2.62 13.79 4.64
C SER A 246 3.13 15.22 4.41
N LYS A 247 2.24 16.18 4.09
CA LYS A 247 2.62 17.60 3.95
C LYS A 247 3.05 18.25 5.25
N HIS A 248 2.64 17.68 6.38
CA HIS A 248 2.97 18.14 7.73
C HIS A 248 4.01 17.27 8.42
N ASP A 249 4.62 16.33 7.69
CA ASP A 249 5.63 15.43 8.25
C ASP A 249 5.07 14.60 9.42
N LEU A 250 3.82 14.13 9.25
CA LEU A 250 3.09 13.27 10.18
C LEU A 250 3.03 11.85 9.60
N ALA A 251 3.33 10.85 10.42
CA ALA A 251 3.09 9.45 10.06
C ALA A 251 1.63 9.10 10.41
N TYR A 252 0.79 8.99 9.39
CA TYR A 252 -0.64 8.69 9.51
C TYR A 252 -1.02 7.50 8.64
N ILE A 253 -1.85 6.62 9.21
CA ILE A 253 -2.50 5.51 8.47
C ILE A 253 -3.96 5.49 8.89
N LYS A 254 -4.86 5.53 7.93
CA LYS A 254 -6.30 5.43 8.16
C LYS A 254 -6.68 3.99 8.51
N LEU A 255 -7.55 3.83 9.50
CA LEU A 255 -8.16 2.57 9.92
C LEU A 255 -9.69 2.72 9.98
N GLU A 256 -10.40 1.62 10.25
CA GLU A 256 -11.87 1.59 10.17
C GLU A 256 -12.60 1.79 11.52
N GLY A 257 -11.88 2.20 12.55
CA GLY A 257 -12.44 2.36 13.90
C GLY A 257 -13.15 3.68 14.15
N SER A 258 -13.44 3.95 15.42
CA SER A 258 -14.17 5.14 15.87
C SER A 258 -13.41 6.01 16.88
N ILE A 259 -12.22 5.58 17.33
CA ILE A 259 -11.38 6.35 18.25
C ILE A 259 -10.17 6.89 17.48
N GLY A 260 -10.12 8.21 17.31
CA GLY A 260 -8.96 8.89 16.77
C GLY A 260 -7.78 8.83 17.75
N CYS A 261 -6.60 8.50 17.24
CA CYS A 261 -5.38 8.38 18.05
C CYS A 261 -4.37 9.46 17.65
N MET A 262 -3.80 10.16 18.65
CA MET A 262 -2.68 11.08 18.49
C MET A 262 -1.60 10.74 19.50
N VAL A 263 -0.42 10.33 19.03
CA VAL A 263 0.64 9.79 19.88
C VAL A 263 1.98 10.32 19.41
N ASN A 264 2.97 10.41 20.31
CA ASN A 264 4.35 10.69 19.93
C ASN A 264 5.21 9.44 20.09
N GLY A 265 5.55 8.86 18.95
CA GLY A 265 6.34 7.64 18.82
C GLY A 265 5.53 6.42 18.37
N ALA A 266 6.01 5.78 17.31
CA ALA A 266 5.31 4.69 16.63
C ALA A 266 5.01 3.49 17.55
N GLY A 267 5.96 3.10 18.43
CA GLY A 267 5.74 2.01 19.39
C GLY A 267 4.63 2.32 20.39
N LEU A 268 4.57 3.58 20.88
CA LEU A 268 3.50 4.04 21.77
C LEU A 268 2.16 4.11 21.05
N ALA A 269 2.15 4.48 19.77
CA ALA A 269 0.94 4.48 18.93
C ALA A 269 0.38 3.07 18.78
N MET A 270 1.22 2.08 18.46
CA MET A 270 0.79 0.68 18.39
C MET A 270 0.23 0.19 19.72
N ALA A 271 0.92 0.42 20.84
CA ALA A 271 0.43 0.04 22.17
C ALA A 271 -0.91 0.73 22.53
N THR A 272 -1.09 1.99 22.09
CA THR A 272 -2.36 2.71 22.28
C THR A 272 -3.50 2.08 21.49
N MET A 273 -3.26 1.67 20.25
CA MET A 273 -4.25 0.98 19.43
C MET A 273 -4.61 -0.40 20.02
N ASP A 274 -3.62 -1.15 20.47
CA ASP A 274 -3.83 -2.47 21.06
C ASP A 274 -4.69 -2.40 22.33
N ILE A 275 -4.44 -1.43 23.23
CA ILE A 275 -5.23 -1.30 24.44
C ILE A 275 -6.67 -0.81 24.15
N ILE A 276 -6.89 0.03 23.14
CA ILE A 276 -8.23 0.40 22.69
C ILE A 276 -9.01 -0.87 22.27
N LYS A 277 -8.38 -1.76 21.51
CA LYS A 277 -8.98 -3.05 21.12
C LYS A 277 -9.27 -3.95 22.32
N LEU A 278 -8.37 -3.99 23.28
CA LEU A 278 -8.56 -4.77 24.51
C LEU A 278 -9.82 -4.33 25.28
N TYR A 279 -10.16 -3.02 25.24
CA TYR A 279 -11.37 -2.46 25.84
C TYR A 279 -12.64 -2.56 24.93
N GLY A 280 -12.53 -3.27 23.82
CA GLY A 280 -13.66 -3.61 22.94
C GLY A 280 -14.08 -2.49 21.98
N SER A 281 -13.16 -1.60 21.63
CA SER A 281 -13.37 -0.58 20.60
C SER A 281 -12.27 -0.67 19.52
N GLU A 282 -12.40 0.11 18.44
CA GLU A 282 -11.45 0.07 17.32
C GLU A 282 -10.83 1.45 17.09
N PRO A 283 -9.49 1.52 16.87
CA PRO A 283 -8.82 2.76 16.50
C PRO A 283 -9.19 3.18 15.07
N ALA A 284 -9.44 4.49 14.88
CA ALA A 284 -9.74 5.07 13.57
C ALA A 284 -8.49 5.36 12.73
N ASN A 285 -7.34 5.45 13.39
CA ASN A 285 -6.08 5.74 12.72
C ASN A 285 -4.87 5.34 13.58
N PHE A 286 -3.74 5.09 12.91
CA PHE A 286 -2.42 5.26 13.49
C PHE A 286 -2.00 6.72 13.23
N LEU A 287 -1.43 7.40 14.24
CA LEU A 287 -0.82 8.71 14.04
C LEU A 287 0.32 8.93 15.02
N ASP A 288 1.50 9.16 14.48
CA ASP A 288 2.69 9.58 15.24
C ASP A 288 3.06 11.01 14.86
N VAL A 289 2.95 11.93 15.83
CA VAL A 289 3.32 13.34 15.63
C VAL A 289 4.84 13.57 15.74
N GLY A 290 5.60 12.54 16.09
CA GLY A 290 7.05 12.59 16.26
C GLY A 290 7.50 13.29 17.55
N GLY A 291 8.80 13.31 17.76
CA GLY A 291 9.43 13.88 18.95
C GLY A 291 9.54 15.41 18.96
N GLY A 292 9.16 16.10 17.87
CA GLY A 292 9.28 17.56 17.68
C GLY A 292 7.94 18.25 17.33
N ALA A 293 6.80 17.74 17.84
CA ALA A 293 5.49 18.25 17.46
C ALA A 293 5.29 19.73 17.84
N SER A 294 5.27 20.61 16.83
CA SER A 294 4.89 22.00 17.00
C SER A 294 3.35 22.14 17.11
N LYS A 295 2.89 23.32 17.50
CA LYS A 295 1.45 23.65 17.49
C LYS A 295 0.81 23.37 16.14
N GLU A 296 1.50 23.72 15.04
CA GLU A 296 1.04 23.53 13.68
C GLU A 296 0.85 22.05 13.33
N LYS A 297 1.81 21.19 13.71
CA LYS A 297 1.69 19.73 13.54
C LYS A 297 0.52 19.15 14.33
N VAL A 298 0.33 19.59 15.58
CA VAL A 298 -0.79 19.15 16.42
C VAL A 298 -2.13 19.62 15.82
N SER A 299 -2.20 20.85 15.33
CA SER A 299 -3.41 21.40 14.67
C SER A 299 -3.74 20.62 13.39
N ALA A 300 -2.73 20.33 12.57
CA ALA A 300 -2.91 19.52 11.37
C ALA A 300 -3.39 18.10 11.72
N ALA A 301 -2.78 17.47 12.74
CA ALA A 301 -3.19 16.16 13.22
C ALA A 301 -4.66 16.12 13.65
N PHE A 302 -5.14 17.09 14.43
CA PHE A 302 -6.55 17.19 14.77
C PHE A 302 -7.46 17.33 13.56
N LYS A 303 -7.12 18.21 12.60
CA LYS A 303 -7.89 18.40 11.37
C LYS A 303 -8.02 17.12 10.57
N ILE A 304 -6.92 16.38 10.46
CA ILE A 304 -6.88 15.10 9.75
C ILE A 304 -7.75 14.05 10.46
N ILE A 305 -7.60 13.87 11.79
CA ILE A 305 -8.41 12.93 12.56
C ILE A 305 -9.91 13.27 12.45
N LEU A 306 -10.28 14.55 12.61
CA LEU A 306 -11.67 15.00 12.57
C LEU A 306 -12.27 15.06 11.15
N SER A 307 -11.48 14.93 10.11
CA SER A 307 -11.99 14.78 8.74
C SER A 307 -12.67 13.42 8.53
N ASP A 308 -12.33 12.42 9.33
CA ASP A 308 -13.02 11.14 9.33
C ASP A 308 -14.32 11.22 10.15
N LYS A 309 -15.45 11.09 9.46
CA LYS A 309 -16.81 11.15 10.06
C LYS A 309 -17.10 9.98 11.03
N ASN A 310 -16.30 8.91 10.97
CA ASN A 310 -16.46 7.76 11.87
C ASN A 310 -15.87 8.04 13.27
N VAL A 311 -15.02 9.06 13.41
CA VAL A 311 -14.40 9.41 14.68
C VAL A 311 -15.43 9.97 15.65
N LYS A 312 -15.63 9.25 16.75
CA LYS A 312 -16.56 9.61 17.85
C LYS A 312 -15.84 10.13 19.07
N GLY A 313 -14.54 9.99 19.18
CA GLY A 313 -13.72 10.50 20.27
C GLY A 313 -12.24 10.42 19.93
N ILE A 314 -11.41 11.19 20.64
CA ILE A 314 -9.97 11.27 20.38
C ILE A 314 -9.21 10.92 21.65
N LEU A 315 -8.24 10.00 21.54
CA LEU A 315 -7.27 9.68 22.57
C LEU A 315 -5.90 10.26 22.21
N ILE A 316 -5.43 11.20 23.04
CA ILE A 316 -4.07 11.73 22.98
C ILE A 316 -3.22 11.02 24.02
N ASN A 317 -2.16 10.34 23.60
CA ASN A 317 -1.26 9.63 24.49
C ASN A 317 0.18 10.08 24.26
N ILE A 318 0.69 10.87 25.17
CA ILE A 318 2.00 11.52 25.06
C ILE A 318 2.94 10.99 26.14
N PHE A 319 4.14 10.59 25.69
CA PHE A 319 5.25 10.31 26.57
C PHE A 319 6.37 11.34 26.33
N GLY A 320 6.54 12.26 27.28
CA GLY A 320 7.59 13.28 27.26
C GLY A 320 8.97 12.64 27.52
N GLY A 321 9.80 12.66 26.49
CA GLY A 321 11.22 12.34 26.58
C GLY A 321 12.05 13.63 26.33
N ILE A 322 12.68 13.72 25.16
CA ILE A 322 13.32 14.96 24.69
C ILE A 322 12.27 16.06 24.57
N MET A 323 11.07 15.74 24.08
CA MET A 323 9.94 16.63 24.10
C MET A 323 9.31 16.70 25.49
N ARG A 324 8.96 17.91 25.90
CA ARG A 324 8.35 18.20 27.20
C ARG A 324 6.81 18.18 27.11
N CYS A 325 6.18 17.55 28.10
CA CYS A 325 4.71 17.45 28.16
C CYS A 325 4.00 18.81 28.30
N ASP A 326 4.60 19.81 28.93
CA ASP A 326 4.03 21.16 29.05
C ASP A 326 3.92 21.88 27.71
N VAL A 327 4.94 21.73 26.85
CA VAL A 327 4.93 22.31 25.49
C VAL A 327 3.86 21.66 24.64
N LEU A 328 3.76 20.33 24.70
CA LEU A 328 2.73 19.58 23.96
C LEU A 328 1.33 19.87 24.47
N ALA A 329 1.14 19.94 25.80
CA ALA A 329 -0.15 20.26 26.38
C ALA A 329 -0.63 21.66 25.93
N GLN A 330 0.27 22.64 25.87
CA GLN A 330 -0.07 23.96 25.34
C GLN A 330 -0.45 23.89 23.86
N GLY A 331 0.30 23.15 23.04
CA GLY A 331 -0.03 22.95 21.62
C GLY A 331 -1.38 22.26 21.42
N VAL A 332 -1.71 21.27 22.22
CA VAL A 332 -3.02 20.60 22.23
C VAL A 332 -4.14 21.58 22.59
N VAL A 333 -3.97 22.38 23.65
CA VAL A 333 -4.97 23.36 24.10
C VAL A 333 -5.20 24.42 23.02
N ASP A 334 -4.14 24.96 22.44
CA ASP A 334 -4.22 26.00 21.42
C ASP A 334 -4.91 25.47 20.15
N ALA A 335 -4.53 24.30 19.69
CA ALA A 335 -5.13 23.66 18.52
C ALA A 335 -6.61 23.28 18.76
N ALA A 336 -6.92 22.75 19.95
CA ALA A 336 -8.28 22.37 20.30
C ALA A 336 -9.23 23.58 20.38
N LYS A 337 -8.74 24.72 20.88
CA LYS A 337 -9.52 26.00 20.87
C LYS A 337 -9.75 26.53 19.46
N GLU A 338 -8.74 26.44 18.60
CA GLU A 338 -8.83 26.93 17.22
C GLU A 338 -9.81 26.12 16.38
N ILE A 339 -9.86 24.79 16.58
CA ILE A 339 -10.63 23.87 15.72
C ILE A 339 -12.05 23.64 16.25
N ASN A 340 -12.35 24.00 17.50
CA ASN A 340 -13.65 23.78 18.15
C ASN A 340 -14.05 22.29 18.14
N ILE A 341 -13.30 21.44 18.88
CA ILE A 341 -13.50 19.99 18.92
C ILE A 341 -14.83 19.65 19.60
N ASN A 342 -15.71 18.93 18.90
CA ASN A 342 -17.05 18.58 19.36
C ASN A 342 -17.18 17.12 19.82
N VAL A 343 -16.08 16.36 19.85
CA VAL A 343 -16.04 14.97 20.30
C VAL A 343 -15.31 14.88 21.65
N PRO A 344 -15.56 13.84 22.48
CA PRO A 344 -14.79 13.60 23.68
C PRO A 344 -13.30 13.55 23.42
N LEU A 345 -12.52 14.23 24.25
CA LEU A 345 -11.06 14.28 24.18
C LEU A 345 -10.47 13.76 25.48
N VAL A 346 -9.81 12.61 25.40
CA VAL A 346 -9.06 12.03 26.52
C VAL A 346 -7.57 12.26 26.32
N VAL A 347 -6.90 12.77 27.35
CA VAL A 347 -5.46 13.11 27.28
C VAL A 347 -4.69 12.40 28.40
N ARG A 348 -3.70 11.63 28.00
CA ARG A 348 -2.72 11.04 28.93
C ARG A 348 -1.34 11.63 28.66
N LEU A 349 -0.74 12.17 29.71
CA LEU A 349 0.63 12.68 29.71
C LEU A 349 1.50 11.88 30.69
N ALA A 350 2.70 11.53 30.28
CA ALA A 350 3.72 10.94 31.14
C ALA A 350 5.12 11.43 30.75
N GLY A 351 6.11 11.29 31.61
CA GLY A 351 7.49 11.67 31.35
C GLY A 351 7.81 13.11 31.71
N THR A 352 8.71 13.77 30.99
CA THR A 352 9.27 15.09 31.33
C THR A 352 8.19 16.17 31.40
N ASN A 353 8.11 16.87 32.54
CA ASN A 353 7.15 17.96 32.81
C ASN A 353 5.66 17.57 32.71
N PHE A 354 5.31 16.29 32.99
CA PHE A 354 3.92 15.85 32.91
C PHE A 354 3.00 16.57 33.90
N LYS A 355 3.48 16.96 35.07
CA LYS A 355 2.70 17.68 36.09
C LYS A 355 2.31 19.08 35.60
N GLU A 356 3.25 19.77 35.01
CA GLU A 356 3.04 21.10 34.39
C GLU A 356 2.08 21.00 33.21
N GLY A 357 2.29 20.00 32.33
CA GLY A 357 1.38 19.72 31.22
C GLY A 357 -0.04 19.43 31.69
N LYS A 358 -0.22 18.64 32.75
CA LYS A 358 -1.53 18.36 33.36
C LYS A 358 -2.20 19.65 33.84
N LYS A 359 -1.47 20.52 34.55
CA LYS A 359 -1.98 21.82 35.01
C LYS A 359 -2.46 22.70 33.81
N ILE A 360 -1.74 22.71 32.72
CA ILE A 360 -2.12 23.43 31.51
C ILE A 360 -3.46 22.89 30.94
N LEU A 361 -3.60 21.56 30.87
CA LEU A 361 -4.84 20.92 30.44
C LEU A 361 -6.01 21.24 31.36
N ASP A 362 -5.83 21.05 32.66
CA ASP A 362 -6.87 21.28 33.71
C ASP A 362 -7.36 22.74 33.72
N ASN A 363 -6.47 23.72 33.47
CA ASN A 363 -6.78 25.14 33.41
C ASN A 363 -7.22 25.67 32.06
N SER A 364 -7.29 24.80 31.03
CA SER A 364 -7.55 25.19 29.64
C SER A 364 -8.96 25.71 29.36
N GLY A 365 -9.92 25.34 30.21
CA GLY A 365 -11.35 25.59 30.01
C GLY A 365 -11.99 24.69 28.94
N LEU A 366 -11.26 23.73 28.39
CA LEU A 366 -11.76 22.74 27.45
C LEU A 366 -12.43 21.57 28.19
N LYS A 367 -13.44 20.98 27.56
CA LYS A 367 -14.07 19.73 28.02
C LYS A 367 -13.18 18.55 27.67
N LEU A 368 -12.07 18.37 28.38
CA LEU A 368 -11.18 17.25 28.19
C LEU A 368 -11.12 16.37 29.47
N ILE A 369 -10.84 15.10 29.26
CA ILE A 369 -10.75 14.08 30.31
C ILE A 369 -9.27 13.71 30.48
N SER A 370 -8.72 14.05 31.63
CA SER A 370 -7.34 13.68 31.98
C SER A 370 -7.26 12.22 32.43
N ALA A 371 -6.26 11.50 31.94
CA ALA A 371 -6.01 10.10 32.30
C ALA A 371 -4.66 9.93 33.02
N GLU A 372 -4.61 8.99 33.95
CA GLU A 372 -3.43 8.77 34.81
C GLU A 372 -2.41 7.84 34.13
N ASN A 373 -2.89 6.82 33.47
CA ASN A 373 -2.07 5.83 32.76
C ASN A 373 -2.77 5.39 31.48
N LEU A 374 -2.15 4.50 30.70
CA LEU A 374 -2.63 4.06 29.42
C LEU A 374 -3.93 3.26 29.51
N ASP A 375 -4.05 2.42 30.53
CA ASP A 375 -5.24 1.63 30.83
C ASP A 375 -6.45 2.53 31.16
N ASP A 376 -6.27 3.49 32.06
CA ASP A 376 -7.27 4.49 32.43
C ASP A 376 -7.70 5.35 31.21
N ALA A 377 -6.74 5.69 30.34
CA ALA A 377 -7.02 6.45 29.13
C ALA A 377 -7.90 5.68 28.15
N ALA A 378 -7.60 4.41 27.89
CA ALA A 378 -8.39 3.55 27.03
C ALA A 378 -9.80 3.32 27.56
N LYS A 379 -9.93 3.04 28.86
CA LYS A 379 -11.22 2.89 29.53
C LYS A 379 -12.09 4.15 29.40
N LYS A 380 -11.52 5.32 29.72
CA LYS A 380 -12.23 6.60 29.68
C LYS A 380 -12.70 6.96 28.27
N ILE A 381 -11.86 6.76 27.25
CA ILE A 381 -12.27 7.10 25.87
C ILE A 381 -13.36 6.14 25.36
N VAL A 382 -13.25 4.83 25.67
CA VAL A 382 -14.27 3.85 25.28
C VAL A 382 -15.59 4.12 25.99
N GLU A 383 -15.58 4.52 27.25
CA GLU A 383 -16.78 4.92 28.00
C GLU A 383 -17.38 6.22 27.47
N ALA A 384 -16.57 7.18 27.07
CA ALA A 384 -17.03 8.49 26.63
C ALA A 384 -17.70 8.49 25.23
N ILE A 385 -17.46 7.46 24.39
CA ILE A 385 -18.05 7.33 23.05
C ILE A 385 -19.26 6.40 22.99
N LYS A 386 -19.61 5.73 24.10
CA LYS A 386 -20.85 4.92 24.22
C LYS A 386 -22.09 5.81 24.35
#